data_124dcbe0adefac21c5220457cf4c6eeb
#
_entry.id   124dcbe0adefac21c5220457cf4c6eeb
#
_cell.length_a   1.000
_cell.length_b   1.000
_cell.length_c   1.000
_cell.angle_alpha   90.00
_cell.angle_beta   90.00
_cell.angle_gamma   90.00
#
_symmetry.space_group_name_H-M   'P 1'
#
loop_
_entity.id
_entity.type
_entity.pdbx_description
1 polymer ?
#
loop_
_entity_poly.entity_id
_entity_poly.type
_entity_poly.pdbx_seq_one_letter_code
_entity_poly.pdbx_strand_id
1 'polypeptide(L)'
;MASYNLALILKDHRNDDGFLLLKQTPPPRFNDEEYDTYVDSDLWDLPFTKLNVKEAEKSEPTISIQVSDSCSESKKINLSEFDIESALNRILGQVGFGVRDVGEWRLCKCEEEAEFGPGFPIHTVYIMGTLLDGIHNLQEVGCKWMSAQSCLDLLVEVKPSADRVGPLVVVGVLNDLVEFRGWKVPPTLHYQEYPPGVILVPMQSRTAKPFRTTNLVVFAPESASDDGGNCKFVAHGEALIVDPGCKHQFHEELLKVVASLPRKLIVFVTHHHPDHVDGLSVIQKCNPDATLLAHENTMSRIRKDDWSLGYTSVSGGEDICVGGQRLTVVFAPGHTDGHAGLLHVSTNSLIVGDHCVGQGSAVLDITSGGNMTEYFKSTYKFMELSPHALIPMHGRVNLWPKHMLCGYLKNRRSREASVLKAIENGAQTLFDIVANVYAEVDRSLWIPASSNVRLAVDHLAEQKKLPKEFSVQKFQKTCGLQFILRWIGAYLVSRFQSKCQKSSVCKLLIAGALPVAGFGVFYSVKNKFVSK
;
A
#
# COMPACT_ATOMS: atom_id res chain seq x y z
N MET A 1 -0.14 20.60 5.64
CA MET A 1 -0.10 20.65 7.12
C MET A 1 -0.01 19.23 7.63
N ALA A 2 0.91 18.94 8.56
CA ALA A 2 1.04 17.62 9.18
C ALA A 2 -0.28 17.21 9.85
N SER A 3 -0.59 15.92 9.88
CA SER A 3 -1.74 15.36 10.59
C SER A 3 -1.25 14.74 11.90
N TYR A 4 -1.96 15.02 12.98
CA TYR A 4 -1.60 14.52 14.31
C TYR A 4 -2.70 13.63 14.85
N ASN A 5 -2.31 12.51 15.45
CA ASN A 5 -3.19 11.60 16.18
C ASN A 5 -2.76 11.51 17.64
N LEU A 6 -3.70 11.22 18.52
CA LEU A 6 -3.45 10.84 19.90
C LEU A 6 -3.89 9.39 20.07
N ALA A 7 -2.98 8.55 20.53
CA ALA A 7 -3.23 7.16 20.93
C ALA A 7 -3.15 7.06 22.45
N LEU A 8 -4.10 6.36 23.07
CA LEU A 8 -4.21 6.23 24.53
C LEU A 8 -3.81 4.81 24.95
N ILE A 9 -2.84 4.72 25.86
CA ILE A 9 -2.49 3.49 26.59
C ILE A 9 -3.20 3.58 27.94
N LEU A 10 -4.40 3.02 28.05
CA LEU A 10 -5.17 3.02 29.28
C LEU A 10 -4.88 1.73 30.06
N LYS A 11 -4.39 1.85 31.30
CA LYS A 11 -4.11 0.73 32.20
C LYS A 11 -5.19 0.58 33.27
N ASP A 12 -5.42 -0.64 33.72
CA ASP A 12 -6.23 -0.94 34.89
C ASP A 12 -5.31 -1.03 36.12
N HIS A 13 -5.61 -0.28 37.16
CA HIS A 13 -4.86 -0.30 38.43
C HIS A 13 -4.69 -1.72 39.02
N ARG A 14 -5.64 -2.63 38.77
CA ARG A 14 -5.65 -4.00 39.32
C ARG A 14 -4.86 -5.00 38.46
N ASN A 15 -4.54 -4.65 37.24
CA ASN A 15 -3.84 -5.49 36.30
C ASN A 15 -2.67 -4.71 35.69
N ASP A 16 -1.53 -4.79 36.35
CA ASP A 16 -0.33 -4.00 36.02
C ASP A 16 0.15 -4.22 34.59
N ASP A 17 -0.12 -5.40 34.00
CA ASP A 17 0.32 -5.78 32.66
C ASP A 17 -0.76 -5.55 31.56
N GLY A 18 -1.99 -5.22 31.95
CA GLY A 18 -3.12 -5.08 31.03
C GLY A 18 -3.31 -3.66 30.52
N PHE A 19 -3.62 -3.50 29.24
CA PHE A 19 -4.05 -2.24 28.66
C PHE A 19 -5.29 -2.45 27.77
N LEU A 20 -6.06 -1.37 27.62
CA LEU A 20 -7.34 -1.41 26.91
C LEU A 20 -7.13 -1.34 25.40
N LEU A 21 -7.76 -2.25 24.68
CA LEU A 21 -7.85 -2.23 23.22
C LEU A 21 -9.29 -1.98 22.76
N LEU A 22 -9.42 -1.28 21.65
CA LEU A 22 -10.68 -1.12 20.93
C LEU A 22 -10.68 -1.95 19.67
N LYS A 23 -11.85 -2.58 19.41
CA LYS A 23 -12.14 -3.20 18.14
C LYS A 23 -12.25 -2.11 17.07
N GLN A 24 -11.42 -2.21 16.05
CA GLN A 24 -11.41 -1.25 14.96
C GLN A 24 -12.61 -1.49 14.04
N THR A 25 -13.24 -0.40 13.60
CA THR A 25 -14.36 -0.49 12.66
C THR A 25 -13.85 -0.86 11.27
N PRO A 26 -14.29 -2.00 10.71
CA PRO A 26 -13.92 -2.34 9.34
C PRO A 26 -14.47 -1.32 8.34
N PRO A 27 -13.83 -1.16 7.17
CA PRO A 27 -14.40 -0.37 6.10
C PRO A 27 -15.79 -0.88 5.70
N PRO A 28 -16.67 -0.01 5.16
CA PRO A 28 -18.01 -0.39 4.73
C PRO A 28 -17.96 -1.56 3.73
N ARG A 29 -18.79 -2.58 3.94
CA ARG A 29 -18.89 -3.73 3.03
C ARG A 29 -19.34 -3.28 1.65
N PHE A 30 -18.90 -4.00 0.64
CA PHE A 30 -19.44 -3.85 -0.70
C PHE A 30 -20.83 -4.54 -0.75
N ASN A 31 -21.82 -3.86 -1.30
CA ASN A 31 -23.15 -4.43 -1.53
C ASN A 31 -23.09 -5.34 -2.78
N ASP A 32 -22.48 -6.52 -2.62
CA ASP A 32 -22.29 -7.49 -3.70
C ASP A 32 -22.14 -8.89 -3.07
N GLU A 33 -23.06 -9.79 -3.38
CA GLU A 33 -23.13 -11.15 -2.80
C GLU A 33 -21.82 -11.94 -2.99
N GLU A 34 -21.08 -11.68 -4.06
CA GLU A 34 -19.80 -12.34 -4.31
C GLU A 34 -18.76 -12.05 -3.24
N TYR A 35 -18.80 -10.85 -2.63
CA TYR A 35 -17.80 -10.42 -1.64
C TYR A 35 -18.23 -10.62 -0.19
N ASP A 36 -19.46 -11.06 0.06
CA ASP A 36 -20.00 -11.22 1.42
C ASP A 36 -19.28 -12.30 2.23
N THR A 37 -18.69 -13.28 1.56
CA THR A 37 -17.91 -14.37 2.21
C THR A 37 -16.49 -13.94 2.58
N TYR A 38 -15.99 -12.87 2.01
CA TYR A 38 -14.62 -12.39 2.24
C TYR A 38 -14.61 -11.32 3.32
N VAL A 39 -14.60 -11.76 4.57
CA VAL A 39 -14.59 -10.87 5.74
C VAL A 39 -13.25 -11.00 6.45
N ASP A 40 -12.63 -9.86 6.76
CA ASP A 40 -11.44 -9.81 7.60
C ASP A 40 -11.80 -10.15 9.05
N SER A 41 -10.91 -10.83 9.76
CA SER A 41 -11.05 -11.07 11.20
C SER A 41 -10.98 -9.76 11.99
N ASP A 42 -11.37 -9.79 13.26
CA ASP A 42 -11.40 -8.63 14.11
C ASP A 42 -10.00 -8.03 14.31
N LEU A 43 -9.91 -6.71 14.20
CA LEU A 43 -8.68 -5.95 14.42
C LEU A 43 -8.82 -5.17 15.74
N TRP A 44 -7.86 -5.36 16.63
CA TRP A 44 -7.79 -4.71 17.93
C TRP A 44 -6.58 -3.79 17.97
N ASP A 45 -6.77 -2.53 18.35
CA ASP A 45 -5.69 -1.56 18.45
C ASP A 45 -5.90 -0.61 19.62
N LEU A 46 -4.90 0.20 19.95
CA LEU A 46 -5.06 1.23 20.97
C LEU A 46 -6.20 2.18 20.59
N PRO A 47 -6.96 2.65 21.57
CA PRO A 47 -7.90 3.73 21.33
C PRO A 47 -7.18 4.98 20.82
N PHE A 48 -7.66 5.57 19.72
CA PHE A 48 -7.03 6.76 19.15
C PHE A 48 -8.03 7.73 18.54
N THR A 49 -7.61 8.96 18.39
CA THR A 49 -8.39 10.01 17.71
C THR A 49 -7.48 11.04 17.05
N LYS A 50 -8.03 11.80 16.12
CA LYS A 50 -7.33 12.95 15.54
C LYS A 50 -7.08 14.03 16.59
N LEU A 51 -5.85 14.54 16.64
CA LEU A 51 -5.45 15.63 17.53
C LEU A 51 -5.57 16.96 16.79
N ASN A 52 -6.38 17.87 17.33
CA ASN A 52 -6.61 19.17 16.73
C ASN A 52 -5.76 20.24 17.42
N VAL A 53 -5.37 21.27 16.68
CA VAL A 53 -4.71 22.46 17.22
C VAL A 53 -5.72 23.24 18.08
N LYS A 54 -5.26 23.81 19.19
CA LYS A 54 -6.09 24.67 20.07
C LYS A 54 -6.57 25.91 19.31
N GLU A 55 -7.83 26.25 19.49
CA GLU A 55 -8.34 27.57 19.14
C GLU A 55 -7.91 28.59 20.22
N ALA A 56 -7.57 29.81 19.80
CA ALA A 56 -6.88 30.82 20.62
C ALA A 56 -7.61 31.31 21.89
N GLU A 57 -8.86 30.88 22.17
CA GLU A 57 -9.69 31.40 23.25
C GLU A 57 -10.04 30.37 24.35
N LYS A 58 -9.42 29.19 24.39
CA LYS A 58 -9.78 28.17 25.40
C LYS A 58 -8.92 28.25 26.65
N SER A 59 -9.63 28.15 27.82
CA SER A 59 -9.13 28.10 29.20
C SER A 59 -7.89 27.21 29.40
N GLU A 60 -7.16 27.47 30.50
CA GLU A 60 -6.01 26.63 30.92
C GLU A 60 -6.38 25.15 30.98
N PRO A 61 -5.45 24.24 30.57
CA PRO A 61 -5.71 22.81 30.58
C PRO A 61 -5.95 22.34 32.01
N THR A 62 -7.03 21.59 32.22
CA THR A 62 -7.39 20.99 33.52
C THR A 62 -6.53 19.75 33.82
N ILE A 63 -5.79 19.23 32.81
CA ILE A 63 -5.00 18.01 32.89
C ILE A 63 -3.51 18.36 32.88
N SER A 64 -2.79 17.86 33.90
CA SER A 64 -1.32 17.90 33.96
C SER A 64 -0.77 16.62 33.38
N ILE A 65 0.04 16.71 32.31
CA ILE A 65 0.71 15.56 31.68
C ILE A 65 2.18 15.60 32.08
N GLN A 66 2.63 14.54 32.74
CA GLN A 66 4.03 14.35 33.08
C GLN A 66 4.81 13.93 31.83
N VAL A 67 5.94 14.57 31.56
CA VAL A 67 6.85 14.21 30.49
C VAL A 67 7.96 13.35 31.10
N SER A 68 8.15 12.12 30.65
CA SER A 68 9.23 11.26 31.13
C SER A 68 10.59 11.70 30.56
N ASP A 69 11.67 11.58 31.32
CA ASP A 69 13.03 11.94 30.91
C ASP A 69 13.55 11.12 29.71
N SER A 70 12.95 9.96 29.46
CA SER A 70 13.25 9.11 28.30
C SER A 70 12.75 9.67 26.95
N CYS A 71 11.88 10.69 26.95
CA CYS A 71 11.41 11.39 25.75
C CYS A 71 12.42 12.40 25.17
N SER A 72 13.67 12.40 25.60
CA SER A 72 14.68 13.42 25.24
C SER A 72 15.15 13.40 23.78
N GLU A 73 14.90 12.33 23.02
CA GLU A 73 15.34 12.20 21.62
C GLU A 73 14.20 12.34 20.57
N SER A 74 12.94 12.24 20.98
CA SER A 74 11.83 12.50 20.06
C SER A 74 11.71 14.00 19.76
N LYS A 75 11.54 14.39 18.51
CA LYS A 75 11.28 15.77 18.11
C LYS A 75 10.26 16.39 19.05
N LYS A 76 10.64 17.44 19.79
CA LYS A 76 9.83 18.09 20.81
C LYS A 76 8.54 18.65 20.19
N ILE A 77 7.48 17.86 20.19
CA ILE A 77 6.14 18.35 19.88
C ILE A 77 5.70 19.21 21.06
N ASN A 78 5.35 20.46 20.78
CA ASN A 78 4.81 21.33 21.80
C ASN A 78 3.34 20.96 22.08
N LEU A 79 3.10 20.13 23.10
CA LEU A 79 1.76 19.65 23.46
C LEU A 79 0.79 20.79 23.79
N SER A 80 1.28 21.97 24.19
CA SER A 80 0.44 23.11 24.52
C SER A 80 -0.32 23.68 23.33
N GLU A 81 0.13 23.38 22.10
CA GLU A 81 -0.53 23.81 20.85
C GLU A 81 -1.77 22.97 20.50
N PHE A 82 -1.99 21.83 21.18
CA PHE A 82 -3.05 20.89 20.86
C PHE A 82 -4.14 20.82 21.93
N ASP A 83 -5.37 20.55 21.51
CA ASP A 83 -6.52 20.32 22.38
C ASP A 83 -6.56 18.86 22.84
N ILE A 84 -5.64 18.50 23.75
CA ILE A 84 -5.44 17.13 24.24
C ILE A 84 -6.64 16.70 25.09
N GLU A 85 -7.18 17.57 25.93
CA GLU A 85 -8.30 17.25 26.82
C GLU A 85 -9.55 16.84 26.04
N SER A 86 -9.90 17.57 24.98
CA SER A 86 -11.00 17.18 24.10
C SER A 86 -10.73 15.87 23.35
N ALA A 87 -9.47 15.62 22.99
CA ALA A 87 -9.09 14.36 22.35
C ALA A 87 -9.24 13.16 23.32
N LEU A 88 -8.75 13.30 24.56
CA LEU A 88 -8.89 12.28 25.60
C LEU A 88 -10.37 12.03 25.94
N ASN A 89 -11.19 13.09 26.09
CA ASN A 89 -12.62 12.94 26.32
C ASN A 89 -13.32 12.17 25.17
N ARG A 90 -12.94 12.42 23.92
CA ARG A 90 -13.48 11.66 22.78
C ARG A 90 -13.11 10.17 22.83
N ILE A 91 -11.86 9.86 23.19
CA ILE A 91 -11.38 8.47 23.30
C ILE A 91 -12.09 7.77 24.47
N LEU A 92 -12.06 8.37 25.64
CA LEU A 92 -12.63 7.79 26.86
C LEU A 92 -14.14 7.62 26.75
N GLY A 93 -14.84 8.58 26.11
CA GLY A 93 -16.26 8.48 25.84
C GLY A 93 -16.67 7.27 24.99
N GLN A 94 -15.77 6.74 24.14
CA GLN A 94 -16.04 5.52 23.36
C GLN A 94 -16.10 4.25 24.24
N VAL A 95 -15.48 4.29 25.41
CA VAL A 95 -15.37 3.15 26.34
C VAL A 95 -16.15 3.38 27.65
N GLY A 96 -16.91 4.46 27.73
CA GLY A 96 -17.77 4.76 28.88
C GLY A 96 -17.06 5.41 30.05
N PHE A 97 -15.85 5.95 29.85
CA PHE A 97 -15.08 6.68 30.88
C PHE A 97 -15.02 8.17 30.60
N GLY A 98 -14.71 8.94 31.65
CA GLY A 98 -14.36 10.34 31.56
C GLY A 98 -12.91 10.61 31.95
N VAL A 99 -12.40 11.79 31.63
CA VAL A 99 -11.04 12.20 32.00
C VAL A 99 -10.81 12.16 33.53
N ARG A 100 -11.87 12.39 34.33
CA ARG A 100 -11.82 12.37 35.82
C ARG A 100 -11.70 10.94 36.39
N ASP A 101 -11.99 9.92 35.57
CA ASP A 101 -11.91 8.52 35.98
C ASP A 101 -10.49 7.98 35.85
N VAL A 102 -9.57 8.80 35.31
CA VAL A 102 -8.18 8.43 35.04
C VAL A 102 -7.26 9.32 35.86
N GLY A 103 -6.40 8.69 36.64
CA GLY A 103 -5.30 9.34 37.35
C GLY A 103 -4.03 9.35 36.51
N GLU A 104 -3.04 10.13 36.94
CA GLU A 104 -1.68 10.21 36.38
C GLU A 104 -1.55 10.07 34.86
N TRP A 105 -1.54 11.20 34.20
CA TRP A 105 -1.32 11.27 32.78
C TRP A 105 0.17 11.40 32.47
N ARG A 106 0.71 10.53 31.60
CA ARG A 106 2.10 10.56 31.20
C ARG A 106 2.26 10.50 29.69
N LEU A 107 3.08 11.40 29.15
CA LEU A 107 3.53 11.29 27.75
C LEU A 107 4.54 10.15 27.65
N CYS A 108 4.24 9.15 26.82
CA CYS A 108 5.15 8.04 26.56
C CYS A 108 6.13 8.36 25.44
N LYS A 109 5.62 8.72 24.27
CA LYS A 109 6.43 9.06 23.09
C LYS A 109 5.63 9.80 22.03
N CYS A 110 6.36 10.33 21.05
CA CYS A 110 5.83 10.90 19.84
C CYS A 110 6.53 10.26 18.65
N GLU A 111 5.76 9.64 17.77
CA GLU A 111 6.29 8.95 16.60
C GLU A 111 5.84 9.66 15.32
N GLU A 112 6.78 9.88 14.41
CA GLU A 112 6.50 10.36 13.06
C GLU A 112 6.49 9.15 12.13
N GLU A 113 5.37 8.94 11.44
CA GLU A 113 5.28 7.90 10.42
C GLU A 113 6.31 8.14 9.30
N ALA A 114 6.89 7.09 8.77
CA ALA A 114 7.73 7.17 7.60
C ALA A 114 6.95 7.67 6.36
N GLU A 115 7.62 8.26 5.37
CA GLU A 115 6.98 8.87 4.19
C GLU A 115 6.49 7.81 3.19
N PHE A 116 5.36 7.18 3.48
CA PHE A 116 4.76 6.19 2.57
C PHE A 116 4.00 6.81 1.41
N GLY A 117 3.59 8.11 1.50
CA GLY A 117 2.73 8.78 0.50
C GLY A 117 1.46 8.00 0.13
N PRO A 118 0.53 8.60 -0.63
CA PRO A 118 0.40 10.03 -0.83
C PRO A 118 -0.08 10.74 0.43
N GLY A 119 0.16 12.04 0.51
CA GLY A 119 -0.15 12.86 1.66
C GLY A 119 1.10 13.15 2.50
N PHE A 120 0.90 13.65 3.70
CA PHE A 120 1.98 13.90 4.65
C PHE A 120 2.05 12.77 5.68
N PRO A 121 3.24 12.53 6.28
CA PRO A 121 3.36 11.62 7.41
C PRO A 121 2.41 12.00 8.55
N ILE A 122 1.96 10.99 9.29
CA ILE A 122 1.11 11.14 10.45
C ILE A 122 2.01 11.13 11.68
N HIS A 123 1.83 12.12 12.56
CA HIS A 123 2.47 12.13 13.86
C HIS A 123 1.52 11.54 14.90
N THR A 124 1.95 10.56 15.66
CA THR A 124 1.15 9.96 16.73
C THR A 124 1.77 10.25 18.09
N VAL A 125 0.98 10.86 18.96
CA VAL A 125 1.32 11.14 20.36
C VAL A 125 0.74 10.02 21.20
N TYR A 126 1.57 9.31 21.95
CA TYR A 126 1.17 8.23 22.85
C TYR A 126 1.11 8.75 24.28
N ILE A 127 -0.08 8.73 24.88
CA ILE A 127 -0.31 9.13 26.26
C ILE A 127 -0.78 7.92 27.04
N MET A 128 -0.22 7.74 28.24
CA MET A 128 -0.64 6.71 29.18
C MET A 128 -1.48 7.34 30.30
N GLY A 129 -2.52 6.63 30.72
CA GLY A 129 -3.29 6.92 31.91
C GLY A 129 -3.68 5.64 32.63
N THR A 130 -3.91 5.73 33.95
CA THR A 130 -4.32 4.58 34.77
C THR A 130 -5.69 4.88 35.38
N LEU A 131 -6.63 3.94 35.25
CA LEU A 131 -7.96 4.07 35.85
C LEU A 131 -7.85 4.15 37.37
N LEU A 132 -8.68 5.01 37.98
CA LEU A 132 -8.82 5.12 39.43
C LEU A 132 -9.59 3.92 40.00
N ASP A 133 -9.37 3.61 41.28
CA ASP A 133 -10.05 2.53 41.98
C ASP A 133 -11.57 2.70 41.99
N GLY A 134 -12.29 1.58 41.86
CA GLY A 134 -13.75 1.54 41.99
C GLY A 134 -14.53 1.80 40.69
N ILE A 135 -13.88 2.05 39.57
CA ILE A 135 -14.53 2.29 38.28
C ILE A 135 -14.67 0.96 37.54
N HIS A 136 -15.91 0.44 37.43
CA HIS A 136 -16.21 -0.90 36.93
C HIS A 136 -17.10 -0.97 35.67
N ASN A 137 -17.54 0.18 35.17
CA ASN A 137 -18.49 0.21 34.05
C ASN A 137 -17.78 0.27 32.69
N LEU A 138 -17.15 -0.82 32.28
CA LEU A 138 -16.82 -1.02 30.86
C LEU A 138 -18.12 -1.20 30.09
N GLN A 139 -18.34 -0.47 29.03
CA GLN A 139 -19.22 -0.90 27.98
C GLN A 139 -18.54 -2.10 27.30
N GLU A 140 -18.94 -3.33 27.65
CA GLU A 140 -18.29 -4.58 27.20
C GLU A 140 -18.29 -4.79 25.69
N VAL A 141 -19.02 -3.98 24.95
CA VAL A 141 -19.16 -4.12 23.49
C VAL A 141 -18.07 -3.35 22.77
N GLY A 142 -17.12 -4.10 22.19
CA GLY A 142 -16.09 -3.52 21.31
C GLY A 142 -14.81 -3.08 21.98
N CYS A 143 -14.58 -3.42 23.25
CA CYS A 143 -13.32 -3.22 23.95
C CYS A 143 -12.90 -4.44 24.75
N LYS A 144 -11.61 -4.63 24.97
CA LYS A 144 -11.06 -5.70 25.80
C LYS A 144 -9.74 -5.28 26.44
N TRP A 145 -9.47 -5.85 27.63
CA TRP A 145 -8.18 -5.73 28.29
C TRP A 145 -7.25 -6.84 27.78
N MET A 146 -6.04 -6.49 27.41
CA MET A 146 -5.01 -7.44 26.98
C MET A 146 -3.66 -7.09 27.58
N SER A 147 -2.86 -8.12 27.89
CA SER A 147 -1.46 -7.94 28.24
C SER A 147 -0.59 -7.80 26.99
N ALA A 148 0.60 -7.24 27.15
CA ALA A 148 1.60 -7.18 26.08
C ALA A 148 1.93 -8.57 25.53
N GLN A 149 2.06 -9.57 26.41
CA GLN A 149 2.32 -10.96 25.99
C GLN A 149 1.18 -11.53 25.16
N SER A 150 -0.07 -11.33 25.57
CA SER A 150 -1.23 -11.78 24.78
C SER A 150 -1.31 -11.11 23.41
N CYS A 151 -0.92 -9.84 23.31
CA CYS A 151 -0.84 -9.15 22.02
C CYS A 151 0.29 -9.72 21.15
N LEU A 152 1.44 -10.02 21.76
CA LEU A 152 2.57 -10.63 21.05
C LEU A 152 2.21 -12.02 20.52
N ASP A 153 1.54 -12.85 21.31
CA ASP A 153 1.09 -14.20 20.90
C ASP A 153 0.15 -14.14 19.69
N LEU A 154 -0.67 -13.09 19.58
CA LEU A 154 -1.53 -12.84 18.40
C LEU A 154 -0.77 -12.31 17.17
N LEU A 155 0.47 -11.87 17.31
CA LEU A 155 1.30 -11.34 16.23
C LEU A 155 2.33 -12.34 15.72
N VAL A 156 2.59 -13.40 16.49
CA VAL A 156 3.56 -14.46 16.19
C VAL A 156 2.79 -15.78 16.13
N GLU A 157 3.12 -16.65 15.18
CA GLU A 157 2.41 -17.92 14.93
C GLU A 157 0.91 -17.74 14.64
N VAL A 158 0.62 -16.80 13.78
CA VAL A 158 -0.73 -16.32 13.47
C VAL A 158 -1.55 -17.37 12.73
N LYS A 159 -2.80 -17.58 13.18
CA LYS A 159 -3.80 -18.38 12.45
C LYS A 159 -4.66 -17.45 11.58
N PRO A 160 -4.98 -17.82 10.34
CA PRO A 160 -5.72 -16.95 9.40
C PRO A 160 -7.07 -16.40 9.92
N SER A 161 -7.73 -17.10 10.84
CA SER A 161 -9.01 -16.69 11.43
C SER A 161 -8.89 -16.03 12.81
N ALA A 162 -7.66 -15.90 13.35
CA ALA A 162 -7.47 -15.32 14.67
C ALA A 162 -7.71 -13.79 14.65
N ASP A 163 -7.99 -13.25 15.84
CA ASP A 163 -7.99 -11.81 16.06
C ASP A 163 -6.64 -11.22 15.69
N ARG A 164 -6.66 -9.98 15.23
CA ARG A 164 -5.47 -9.23 14.79
C ARG A 164 -5.19 -8.08 15.74
N VAL A 165 -3.92 -7.76 15.90
CA VAL A 165 -3.44 -6.62 16.70
C VAL A 165 -2.88 -5.55 15.77
N GLY A 166 -3.26 -4.30 15.98
CA GLY A 166 -2.90 -3.19 15.11
C GLY A 166 -1.52 -2.57 15.40
N PRO A 167 -1.06 -1.68 14.50
CA PRO A 167 0.28 -1.09 14.58
C PRO A 167 0.45 -0.13 15.76
N LEU A 168 -0.61 0.49 16.28
CA LEU A 168 -0.48 1.37 17.45
C LEU A 168 -0.07 0.61 18.71
N VAL A 169 -0.53 -0.64 18.86
CA VAL A 169 -0.07 -1.53 19.95
C VAL A 169 1.42 -1.86 19.76
N VAL A 170 1.81 -2.25 18.55
CA VAL A 170 3.21 -2.62 18.28
C VAL A 170 4.12 -1.44 18.57
N VAL A 171 3.87 -0.30 17.96
CA VAL A 171 4.68 0.91 18.13
C VAL A 171 4.57 1.47 19.55
N GLY A 172 3.35 1.55 20.10
CA GLY A 172 3.08 2.24 21.38
C GLY A 172 3.47 1.45 22.62
N VAL A 173 3.44 0.13 22.55
CA VAL A 173 3.60 -0.73 23.72
C VAL A 173 4.69 -1.79 23.53
N LEU A 174 4.60 -2.57 22.43
CA LEU A 174 5.44 -3.76 22.30
C LEU A 174 6.90 -3.44 22.00
N ASN A 175 7.19 -2.45 21.17
CA ASN A 175 8.56 -2.07 20.82
C ASN A 175 9.40 -1.60 22.03
N ASP A 176 8.74 -1.12 23.10
CA ASP A 176 9.44 -0.70 24.31
C ASP A 176 9.61 -1.83 25.33
N LEU A 177 8.75 -2.86 25.28
CA LEU A 177 8.73 -3.99 26.23
C LEU A 177 9.50 -5.20 25.72
N VAL A 178 9.46 -5.40 24.42
CA VAL A 178 10.17 -6.50 23.75
C VAL A 178 11.25 -5.84 22.90
N GLU A 179 12.52 -5.96 23.33
CA GLU A 179 13.59 -5.81 22.34
C GLU A 179 13.35 -6.89 21.30
N PHE A 180 12.65 -6.52 20.19
CA PHE A 180 12.61 -7.40 19.03
C PHE A 180 14.06 -7.58 18.59
N ARG A 181 14.63 -8.70 19.02
CA ARG A 181 16.04 -9.04 18.84
C ARG A 181 16.25 -9.26 17.35
N GLY A 182 16.80 -8.27 16.69
CA GLY A 182 17.03 -8.31 15.28
C GLY A 182 17.87 -7.13 14.81
N TRP A 183 17.91 -6.93 13.53
CA TRP A 183 18.64 -5.84 12.92
C TRP A 183 18.10 -4.47 13.37
N LYS A 184 19.00 -3.59 13.83
CA LYS A 184 18.65 -2.20 14.18
C LYS A 184 18.79 -1.31 12.95
N VAL A 185 17.69 -0.68 12.58
CA VAL A 185 17.67 0.29 11.46
C VAL A 185 18.62 1.45 11.75
N PRO A 186 19.46 1.86 10.79
CA PRO A 186 20.29 3.05 10.94
C PRO A 186 19.48 4.27 11.39
N PRO A 187 19.92 5.02 12.41
CA PRO A 187 19.13 6.09 13.03
C PRO A 187 18.80 7.26 12.10
N THR A 188 19.43 7.33 10.94
CA THR A 188 19.17 8.34 9.91
C THR A 188 17.98 8.00 9.01
N LEU A 189 17.42 6.80 9.12
CA LEU A 189 16.32 6.32 8.27
C LEU A 189 15.00 6.31 9.04
N HIS A 190 13.95 6.79 8.39
CA HIS A 190 12.58 6.62 8.87
C HIS A 190 12.06 5.27 8.38
N TYR A 191 11.46 4.52 9.28
CA TYR A 191 10.93 3.19 9.00
C TYR A 191 9.65 2.93 9.77
N GLN A 192 8.95 1.88 9.41
CA GLN A 192 7.87 1.28 10.18
C GLN A 192 8.16 -0.20 10.38
N GLU A 193 8.02 -0.69 11.60
CA GLU A 193 8.02 -2.12 11.87
C GLU A 193 6.58 -2.56 12.13
N TYR A 194 6.02 -3.30 11.18
CA TYR A 194 4.71 -3.93 11.32
C TYR A 194 4.46 -4.93 10.17
N PRO A 195 4.04 -6.20 10.50
CA PRO A 195 4.05 -6.78 11.86
C PRO A 195 5.46 -6.93 12.42
N PRO A 196 5.63 -7.38 13.67
CA PRO A 196 6.95 -7.53 14.28
C PRO A 196 7.94 -8.31 13.41
N GLY A 197 9.17 -7.81 13.30
CA GLY A 197 10.22 -8.38 12.46
C GLY A 197 10.11 -8.05 10.96
N VAL A 198 9.06 -7.34 10.54
CA VAL A 198 8.89 -6.86 9.18
C VAL A 198 9.14 -5.35 9.14
N ILE A 199 10.29 -4.95 8.64
CA ILE A 199 10.74 -3.56 8.63
C ILE A 199 10.54 -2.97 7.23
N LEU A 200 9.79 -1.87 7.15
CA LEU A 200 9.52 -1.14 5.91
C LEU A 200 10.27 0.19 5.92
N VAL A 201 11.18 0.37 4.98
CA VAL A 201 11.91 1.63 4.76
C VAL A 201 11.45 2.24 3.44
N PRO A 202 10.63 3.30 3.44
CA PRO A 202 10.18 3.93 2.20
C PRO A 202 11.34 4.70 1.55
N MET A 203 11.85 4.16 0.44
CA MET A 203 12.95 4.73 -0.34
C MET A 203 12.41 5.53 -1.53
N GLN A 204 12.89 6.75 -1.74
CA GLN A 204 12.47 7.52 -2.91
C GLN A 204 12.86 6.82 -4.21
N SER A 205 11.87 6.58 -5.07
CA SER A 205 11.98 5.79 -6.29
C SER A 205 11.44 6.52 -7.52
N ARG A 206 11.50 5.86 -8.67
CA ARG A 206 10.91 6.35 -9.93
C ARG A 206 9.45 5.95 -10.12
N THR A 207 8.78 5.59 -9.03
CA THR A 207 7.39 5.17 -9.06
C THR A 207 6.44 6.23 -9.64
N ALA A 208 5.27 5.78 -10.09
CA ALA A 208 4.24 6.63 -10.65
C ALA A 208 3.52 7.45 -9.57
N LYS A 209 3.17 8.70 -9.90
CA LYS A 209 2.32 9.50 -9.02
C LYS A 209 0.99 8.79 -8.74
N PRO A 210 0.42 8.90 -7.53
CA PRO A 210 0.74 9.88 -6.49
C PRO A 210 1.88 9.48 -5.54
N PHE A 211 2.42 8.27 -5.65
CA PHE A 211 3.51 7.79 -4.81
C PHE A 211 4.84 8.47 -5.15
N ARG A 212 5.78 8.42 -4.22
CA ARG A 212 7.13 8.95 -4.37
C ARG A 212 8.19 7.94 -3.96
N THR A 213 7.78 6.92 -3.21
CA THR A 213 8.64 5.94 -2.58
C THR A 213 8.22 4.52 -2.96
N THR A 214 9.20 3.61 -2.96
CA THR A 214 9.00 2.17 -2.90
C THR A 214 9.40 1.70 -1.51
N ASN A 215 8.62 0.83 -0.91
CA ASN A 215 8.92 0.25 0.39
C ASN A 215 10.02 -0.81 0.23
N LEU A 216 11.23 -0.50 0.68
CA LEU A 216 12.25 -1.50 0.90
C LEU A 216 11.81 -2.34 2.09
N VAL A 217 11.44 -3.61 1.88
CA VAL A 217 11.06 -4.49 2.98
C VAL A 217 12.29 -5.28 3.43
N VAL A 218 12.58 -5.25 4.73
CA VAL A 218 13.75 -5.92 5.33
C VAL A 218 13.27 -6.90 6.40
N PHE A 219 13.76 -8.13 6.31
CA PHE A 219 13.68 -9.14 7.37
C PHE A 219 15.10 -9.46 7.81
N ALA A 220 15.40 -9.27 9.05
CA ALA A 220 16.69 -9.65 9.62
C ALA A 220 16.49 -10.02 11.10
N PRO A 221 15.80 -11.15 11.37
CA PRO A 221 15.58 -11.62 12.74
C PRO A 221 16.90 -12.06 13.36
N GLU A 222 16.96 -12.05 14.68
CA GLU A 222 18.06 -12.71 15.39
C GLU A 222 18.04 -14.21 15.04
N SER A 223 19.19 -14.76 14.69
CA SER A 223 19.29 -16.16 14.29
C SER A 223 18.75 -17.07 15.40
N ALA A 224 17.57 -17.65 15.16
CA ALA A 224 17.12 -18.78 15.94
C ALA A 224 18.00 -19.98 15.62
N SER A 225 18.31 -20.82 16.61
CA SER A 225 18.97 -22.11 16.40
C SER A 225 18.24 -22.88 15.32
N ASP A 226 18.98 -23.33 14.33
CA ASP A 226 18.50 -24.12 13.19
C ASP A 226 17.73 -25.35 13.74
N ASP A 227 16.42 -25.24 13.86
CA ASP A 227 15.57 -26.39 14.10
C ASP A 227 15.55 -27.19 12.80
N GLY A 228 16.48 -28.16 12.72
CA GLY A 228 16.73 -29.04 11.59
C GLY A 228 15.53 -29.86 11.13
N GLY A 229 14.43 -29.19 10.89
CA GLY A 229 13.25 -29.72 10.24
C GLY A 229 13.54 -30.00 8.78
N ASN A 230 13.09 -31.14 8.31
CA ASN A 230 13.27 -31.72 6.97
C ASN A 230 12.64 -30.86 5.83
N CYS A 231 12.61 -29.52 5.97
CA CYS A 231 12.07 -28.60 5.00
C CYS A 231 13.11 -28.30 3.91
N LYS A 232 12.74 -28.53 2.66
CA LYS A 232 13.57 -28.19 1.50
C LYS A 232 13.36 -26.71 1.17
N PHE A 233 14.16 -25.84 1.78
CA PHE A 233 14.20 -24.43 1.43
C PHE A 233 14.98 -24.22 0.13
N VAL A 234 14.48 -23.30 -0.73
CA VAL A 234 15.16 -22.92 -1.99
C VAL A 234 16.36 -22.02 -1.73
N ALA A 235 16.35 -21.29 -0.61
CA ALA A 235 17.43 -20.45 -0.13
C ALA A 235 17.44 -20.34 1.39
N HIS A 236 18.63 -20.16 1.96
CA HIS A 236 18.86 -19.89 3.37
C HIS A 236 19.67 -18.61 3.53
N GLY A 237 19.18 -17.69 4.36
CA GLY A 237 19.84 -16.43 4.68
C GLY A 237 19.68 -16.04 6.15
N GLU A 238 20.44 -15.04 6.56
CA GLU A 238 20.31 -14.40 7.88
C GLU A 238 19.50 -13.10 7.76
N ALA A 239 19.44 -12.54 6.54
CA ALA A 239 18.63 -11.37 6.23
C ALA A 239 18.01 -11.50 4.82
N LEU A 240 16.90 -10.81 4.61
CA LEU A 240 16.25 -10.69 3.31
C LEU A 240 15.89 -9.22 3.06
N ILE A 241 16.12 -8.79 1.82
CA ILE A 241 15.63 -7.52 1.27
C ILE A 241 14.65 -7.84 0.14
N VAL A 242 13.52 -7.14 0.11
CA VAL A 242 12.54 -7.19 -0.99
C VAL A 242 12.52 -5.85 -1.71
N ASP A 243 12.62 -5.90 -3.05
CA ASP A 243 12.49 -4.77 -3.98
C ASP A 243 13.37 -3.55 -3.61
N PRO A 244 14.69 -3.63 -3.79
CA PRO A 244 15.62 -2.56 -3.46
C PRO A 244 15.58 -1.39 -4.45
N GLY A 245 14.39 -0.98 -4.88
CA GLY A 245 14.21 0.08 -5.87
C GLY A 245 14.33 1.47 -5.26
N CYS A 246 15.38 2.22 -5.63
CA CYS A 246 15.53 3.61 -5.23
C CYS A 246 16.24 4.44 -6.30
N LYS A 247 16.02 5.77 -6.29
CA LYS A 247 16.75 6.69 -7.16
C LYS A 247 18.24 6.69 -6.83
N HIS A 248 19.08 6.93 -7.83
CA HIS A 248 20.53 6.96 -7.70
C HIS A 248 21.03 7.84 -6.53
N GLN A 249 20.39 8.97 -6.26
CA GLN A 249 20.75 9.88 -5.17
C GLN A 249 20.55 9.27 -3.77
N PHE A 250 19.80 8.16 -3.65
CA PHE A 250 19.56 7.42 -2.39
C PHE A 250 20.33 6.10 -2.32
N HIS A 251 21.24 5.85 -3.27
CA HIS A 251 22.09 4.65 -3.24
C HIS A 251 23.01 4.60 -2.02
N GLU A 252 23.43 5.75 -1.48
CA GLU A 252 24.23 5.81 -0.25
C GLU A 252 23.43 5.35 0.99
N GLU A 253 22.15 5.68 1.05
CA GLU A 253 21.26 5.21 2.13
C GLU A 253 21.03 3.72 2.02
N LEU A 254 20.74 3.21 0.80
CA LEU A 254 20.63 1.78 0.55
C LEU A 254 21.93 1.05 0.91
N LEU A 255 23.09 1.62 0.59
CA LEU A 255 24.39 1.08 0.95
C LEU A 255 24.55 0.93 2.47
N LYS A 256 24.13 1.94 3.25
CA LYS A 256 24.16 1.89 4.72
C LYS A 256 23.26 0.77 5.26
N VAL A 257 22.07 0.59 4.68
CA VAL A 257 21.18 -0.52 5.03
C VAL A 257 21.89 -1.85 4.78
N VAL A 258 22.36 -2.08 3.56
CA VAL A 258 22.99 -3.35 3.15
C VAL A 258 24.26 -3.65 3.95
N ALA A 259 25.09 -2.64 4.21
CA ALA A 259 26.33 -2.78 4.96
C ALA A 259 26.11 -3.11 6.46
N SER A 260 24.94 -2.75 7.00
CA SER A 260 24.57 -3.07 8.39
C SER A 260 23.88 -4.43 8.55
N LEU A 261 23.47 -5.08 7.46
CA LEU A 261 22.84 -6.38 7.48
C LEU A 261 23.85 -7.53 7.52
N PRO A 262 23.44 -8.73 7.99
CA PRO A 262 24.24 -9.94 7.88
C PRO A 262 24.68 -10.25 6.44
N ARG A 263 25.85 -10.86 6.29
CA ARG A 263 26.40 -11.16 4.96
C ARG A 263 25.62 -12.20 4.15
N LYS A 264 25.02 -13.18 4.82
CA LYS A 264 24.12 -14.14 4.15
C LYS A 264 22.80 -13.48 3.81
N LEU A 265 22.86 -12.56 2.85
CA LEU A 265 21.74 -11.75 2.41
C LEU A 265 21.02 -12.42 1.24
N ILE A 266 19.70 -12.53 1.36
CA ILE A 266 18.81 -12.86 0.27
C ILE A 266 18.20 -11.56 -0.26
N VAL A 267 18.12 -11.44 -1.58
CA VAL A 267 17.41 -10.37 -2.27
C VAL A 267 16.25 -11.00 -3.03
N PHE A 268 15.03 -10.59 -2.76
CA PHE A 268 13.86 -11.01 -3.50
C PHE A 268 13.33 -9.86 -4.36
N VAL A 269 13.04 -10.13 -5.62
CA VAL A 269 12.46 -9.14 -6.54
C VAL A 269 11.07 -9.61 -6.96
N THR A 270 10.06 -8.80 -6.62
CA THR A 270 8.66 -9.12 -6.96
C THR A 270 8.42 -9.05 -8.46
N HIS A 271 9.00 -8.04 -9.14
CA HIS A 271 8.94 -7.87 -10.59
C HIS A 271 10.01 -6.86 -11.07
N HIS A 272 10.17 -6.70 -12.37
CA HIS A 272 11.33 -6.05 -13.01
C HIS A 272 11.23 -4.53 -13.19
N HIS A 273 10.18 -3.85 -12.73
CA HIS A 273 10.08 -2.40 -12.94
C HIS A 273 11.22 -1.65 -12.25
N PRO A 274 11.70 -0.53 -12.83
CA PRO A 274 12.89 0.17 -12.34
C PRO A 274 12.79 0.61 -10.88
N ASP A 275 11.60 0.99 -10.43
CA ASP A 275 11.35 1.40 -9.05
C ASP A 275 11.38 0.25 -8.03
N HIS A 276 11.59 -1.00 -8.48
CA HIS A 276 11.81 -2.19 -7.65
C HIS A 276 13.24 -2.73 -7.77
N VAL A 277 13.95 -2.42 -8.85
CA VAL A 277 15.25 -3.05 -9.15
C VAL A 277 16.42 -2.09 -9.25
N ASP A 278 16.21 -0.78 -9.30
CA ASP A 278 17.27 0.23 -9.51
C ASP A 278 18.42 0.18 -8.48
N GLY A 279 18.19 -0.38 -7.29
CA GLY A 279 19.21 -0.55 -6.24
C GLY A 279 20.00 -1.86 -6.32
N LEU A 280 19.66 -2.80 -7.21
CA LEU A 280 20.36 -4.09 -7.31
C LEU A 280 21.86 -3.95 -7.56
N SER A 281 22.25 -2.99 -8.40
CA SER A 281 23.66 -2.71 -8.69
C SER A 281 24.46 -2.24 -7.47
N VAL A 282 23.80 -1.63 -6.48
CA VAL A 282 24.43 -1.24 -5.20
C VAL A 282 24.65 -2.48 -4.35
N ILE A 283 23.64 -3.36 -4.26
CA ILE A 283 23.72 -4.57 -3.45
C ILE A 283 24.83 -5.49 -3.95
N GLN A 284 24.86 -5.80 -5.25
CA GLN A 284 25.89 -6.72 -5.79
C GLN A 284 27.32 -6.21 -5.59
N LYS A 285 27.53 -4.87 -5.56
CA LYS A 285 28.85 -4.27 -5.32
C LYS A 285 29.24 -4.33 -3.84
N CYS A 286 28.26 -4.13 -2.94
CA CYS A 286 28.47 -4.11 -1.50
C CYS A 286 28.55 -5.52 -0.91
N ASN A 287 27.71 -6.43 -1.39
CA ASN A 287 27.62 -7.82 -0.93
C ASN A 287 27.59 -8.77 -2.14
N PRO A 288 28.76 -9.16 -2.68
CA PRO A 288 28.83 -10.05 -3.83
C PRO A 288 28.38 -11.49 -3.52
N ASP A 289 28.23 -11.85 -2.24
CA ASP A 289 27.74 -13.15 -1.80
C ASP A 289 26.21 -13.20 -1.69
N ALA A 290 25.52 -12.08 -1.94
CA ALA A 290 24.06 -12.01 -1.88
C ALA A 290 23.41 -12.93 -2.92
N THR A 291 22.36 -13.63 -2.50
CA THR A 291 21.58 -14.53 -3.37
C THR A 291 20.33 -13.81 -3.86
N LEU A 292 20.17 -13.68 -5.18
CA LEU A 292 18.97 -13.09 -5.78
C LEU A 292 17.94 -14.18 -6.10
N LEU A 293 16.69 -13.94 -5.70
CA LEU A 293 15.54 -14.75 -6.05
C LEU A 293 14.53 -13.91 -6.83
N ALA A 294 14.11 -14.39 -7.97
CA ALA A 294 13.04 -13.80 -8.77
C ALA A 294 12.48 -14.82 -9.77
N HIS A 295 11.29 -14.53 -10.31
CA HIS A 295 10.75 -15.32 -11.40
C HIS A 295 11.60 -15.14 -12.69
N GLU A 296 11.70 -16.18 -13.51
CA GLU A 296 12.50 -16.16 -14.75
C GLU A 296 12.12 -15.00 -15.69
N ASN A 297 10.82 -14.76 -15.88
CA ASN A 297 10.34 -13.64 -16.71
C ASN A 297 10.75 -12.27 -16.14
N THR A 298 10.85 -12.13 -14.83
CA THR A 298 11.40 -10.93 -14.17
C THR A 298 12.87 -10.78 -14.49
N MET A 299 13.66 -11.83 -14.29
CA MET A 299 15.10 -11.79 -14.53
C MET A 299 15.46 -11.54 -15.99
N SER A 300 14.69 -12.07 -16.94
CA SER A 300 14.93 -11.86 -18.38
C SER A 300 14.86 -10.38 -18.79
N ARG A 301 14.25 -9.52 -17.98
CA ARG A 301 14.09 -8.07 -18.21
C ARG A 301 15.02 -7.19 -17.37
N ILE A 302 15.70 -7.77 -16.37
CA ILE A 302 16.71 -7.06 -15.58
C ILE A 302 18.01 -7.00 -16.39
N ARG A 303 18.62 -5.82 -16.47
CA ARG A 303 19.86 -5.62 -17.22
C ARG A 303 21.04 -6.28 -16.49
N LYS A 304 22.00 -6.79 -17.23
CA LYS A 304 23.24 -7.36 -16.67
C LYS A 304 24.06 -6.35 -15.87
N ASP A 305 23.96 -5.06 -16.17
CA ASP A 305 24.62 -4.00 -15.39
C ASP A 305 23.98 -3.81 -14.02
N ASP A 306 22.69 -4.11 -13.88
CA ASP A 306 21.98 -4.02 -12.60
C ASP A 306 22.24 -5.28 -11.76
N TRP A 307 22.30 -6.47 -12.40
CA TRP A 307 22.65 -7.71 -11.73
C TRP A 307 23.37 -8.69 -12.68
N SER A 308 24.64 -8.97 -12.38
CA SER A 308 25.49 -9.86 -13.17
C SER A 308 25.86 -11.17 -12.46
N LEU A 309 25.50 -11.28 -11.16
CA LEU A 309 25.68 -12.51 -10.39
C LEU A 309 24.59 -13.53 -10.77
N GLY A 310 24.77 -14.77 -10.34
CA GLY A 310 23.74 -15.77 -10.49
C GLY A 310 22.45 -15.43 -9.74
N TYR A 311 21.35 -16.10 -10.10
CA TYR A 311 20.08 -16.00 -9.40
C TYR A 311 19.41 -17.37 -9.26
N THR A 312 18.52 -17.49 -8.29
CA THR A 312 17.66 -18.66 -8.14
C THR A 312 16.27 -18.31 -8.68
N SER A 313 15.81 -19.08 -9.69
CA SER A 313 14.46 -18.91 -10.24
C SER A 313 13.42 -19.47 -9.27
N VAL A 314 12.34 -18.71 -9.08
CA VAL A 314 11.18 -19.12 -8.28
C VAL A 314 9.92 -19.05 -9.13
N SER A 315 8.94 -19.94 -8.86
CA SER A 315 7.72 -20.11 -9.65
C SER A 315 6.45 -20.17 -8.80
N GLY A 316 6.60 -20.13 -7.46
CA GLY A 316 5.54 -20.15 -6.48
C GLY A 316 5.42 -21.48 -5.74
N GLY A 317 5.28 -21.39 -4.43
CA GLY A 317 5.24 -22.53 -3.51
C GLY A 317 6.59 -22.90 -2.91
N GLU A 318 7.68 -22.25 -3.35
CA GLU A 318 8.99 -22.43 -2.73
C GLU A 318 9.06 -21.71 -1.39
N ASP A 319 9.76 -22.34 -0.45
CA ASP A 319 10.01 -21.76 0.88
C ASP A 319 11.44 -21.22 0.97
N ILE A 320 11.57 -20.07 1.62
CA ILE A 320 12.82 -19.38 1.93
C ILE A 320 12.96 -19.37 3.45
N CYS A 321 14.15 -19.70 3.95
CA CYS A 321 14.50 -19.58 5.37
C CYS A 321 15.35 -18.33 5.61
N VAL A 322 14.89 -17.45 6.50
CA VAL A 322 15.61 -16.23 6.89
C VAL A 322 15.71 -16.18 8.41
N GLY A 323 16.92 -16.40 8.97
CA GLY A 323 17.14 -16.43 10.41
C GLY A 323 16.20 -17.38 11.16
N GLY A 324 15.88 -18.54 10.56
CA GLY A 324 14.95 -19.52 11.13
C GLY A 324 13.46 -19.25 10.81
N GLN A 325 13.11 -18.10 10.26
CA GLN A 325 11.74 -17.79 9.85
C GLN A 325 11.47 -18.25 8.42
N ARG A 326 10.24 -18.71 8.18
CA ARG A 326 9.78 -19.22 6.88
C ARG A 326 9.02 -18.16 6.10
N LEU A 327 9.43 -17.94 4.86
CA LEU A 327 8.67 -17.17 3.88
C LEU A 327 8.35 -18.07 2.67
N THR A 328 7.10 -18.00 2.20
CA THR A 328 6.65 -18.79 1.05
C THR A 328 6.46 -17.88 -0.16
N VAL A 329 7.03 -18.25 -1.29
CA VAL A 329 6.85 -17.53 -2.56
C VAL A 329 5.44 -17.75 -3.08
N VAL A 330 4.75 -16.67 -3.45
CA VAL A 330 3.42 -16.71 -4.04
C VAL A 330 3.47 -16.15 -5.45
N PHE A 331 3.51 -17.02 -6.46
CA PHE A 331 3.43 -16.57 -7.86
C PHE A 331 2.07 -15.93 -8.14
N ALA A 332 2.07 -14.68 -8.58
CA ALA A 332 0.88 -13.84 -8.75
C ALA A 332 0.96 -12.99 -10.03
N PRO A 333 0.95 -13.61 -11.21
CA PRO A 333 1.00 -12.89 -12.47
C PRO A 333 -0.25 -12.05 -12.68
N GLY A 334 -0.14 -11.05 -13.53
CA GLY A 334 -1.24 -10.15 -13.89
C GLY A 334 -0.83 -8.70 -14.00
N HIS A 335 -0.10 -8.16 -13.01
CA HIS A 335 0.58 -6.87 -13.16
C HIS A 335 1.70 -6.96 -14.21
N THR A 336 2.55 -7.96 -14.07
CA THR A 336 3.47 -8.50 -15.09
C THR A 336 3.36 -10.01 -15.13
N ASP A 337 3.93 -10.67 -16.14
CA ASP A 337 3.93 -12.14 -16.27
C ASP A 337 4.90 -12.86 -15.32
N GLY A 338 5.87 -12.13 -14.75
CA GLY A 338 6.84 -12.65 -13.77
C GLY A 338 6.61 -12.16 -12.36
N HIS A 339 5.44 -11.55 -12.07
CA HIS A 339 5.17 -10.99 -10.75
C HIS A 339 4.97 -12.08 -9.69
N ALA A 340 5.62 -11.90 -8.53
CA ALA A 340 5.50 -12.78 -7.37
C ALA A 340 5.44 -11.96 -6.08
N GLY A 341 4.72 -12.47 -5.09
CA GLY A 341 4.69 -11.97 -3.71
C GLY A 341 5.39 -12.92 -2.75
N LEU A 342 5.47 -12.52 -1.47
CA LEU A 342 6.00 -13.34 -0.38
C LEU A 342 5.02 -13.37 0.80
N LEU A 343 4.70 -14.57 1.27
CA LEU A 343 3.95 -14.78 2.51
C LEU A 343 4.94 -15.02 3.66
N HIS A 344 4.96 -14.15 4.65
CA HIS A 344 5.64 -14.38 5.91
C HIS A 344 4.74 -15.25 6.79
N VAL A 345 5.14 -16.51 6.97
CA VAL A 345 4.24 -17.55 7.51
C VAL A 345 3.87 -17.28 8.96
N SER A 346 4.82 -16.92 9.81
CA SER A 346 4.59 -16.72 11.25
C SER A 346 3.62 -15.58 11.56
N THR A 347 3.70 -14.46 10.85
CA THR A 347 2.81 -13.30 11.05
C THR A 347 1.60 -13.31 10.10
N ASN A 348 1.52 -14.29 9.20
CA ASN A 348 0.53 -14.35 8.13
C ASN A 348 0.37 -13.02 7.37
N SER A 349 1.48 -12.33 7.11
CA SER A 349 1.52 -11.09 6.34
C SER A 349 2.01 -11.34 4.92
N LEU A 350 1.37 -10.71 3.95
CA LEU A 350 1.63 -10.92 2.53
C LEU A 350 2.22 -9.67 1.88
N ILE A 351 3.46 -9.78 1.40
CA ILE A 351 4.07 -8.80 0.51
C ILE A 351 3.50 -9.02 -0.88
N VAL A 352 2.79 -8.02 -1.40
CA VAL A 352 1.96 -8.16 -2.61
C VAL A 352 2.59 -7.56 -3.86
N GLY A 353 3.81 -7.01 -3.78
CA GLY A 353 4.40 -6.29 -4.91
C GLY A 353 3.49 -5.15 -5.37
N ASP A 354 3.35 -5.01 -6.68
CA ASP A 354 2.44 -4.08 -7.35
C ASP A 354 1.11 -4.71 -7.76
N HIS A 355 0.76 -5.88 -7.21
CA HIS A 355 -0.58 -6.43 -7.36
C HIS A 355 -1.63 -5.48 -6.77
N CYS A 356 -1.33 -4.94 -5.58
CA CYS A 356 -2.08 -3.88 -4.92
C CYS A 356 -1.14 -2.77 -4.48
N VAL A 357 -1.58 -1.52 -4.58
CA VAL A 357 -0.89 -0.35 -4.04
C VAL A 357 -1.73 0.30 -2.94
N GLY A 358 -1.11 1.01 -2.01
CA GLY A 358 -1.78 1.52 -0.81
C GLY A 358 -2.94 2.50 -1.08
N GLN A 359 -3.00 3.12 -2.27
CA GLN A 359 -4.09 3.99 -2.69
C GLN A 359 -4.23 3.99 -4.21
N GLY A 360 -5.45 3.93 -4.70
CA GLY A 360 -5.75 3.90 -6.14
C GLY A 360 -5.78 2.46 -6.68
N SER A 361 -5.43 2.28 -7.94
CA SER A 361 -5.38 0.96 -8.59
C SER A 361 -4.04 0.76 -9.27
N ALA A 362 -3.46 -0.43 -9.12
CA ALA A 362 -2.25 -0.82 -9.84
C ALA A 362 -2.50 -0.79 -11.36
N VAL A 363 -1.50 -0.39 -12.13
CA VAL A 363 -1.53 -0.48 -13.60
C VAL A 363 -1.10 -1.90 -13.97
N LEU A 364 -1.79 -2.53 -14.93
CA LEU A 364 -1.32 -3.79 -15.51
C LEU A 364 -0.45 -3.46 -16.72
N ASP A 365 0.81 -3.90 -16.69
CA ASP A 365 1.75 -3.58 -17.76
C ASP A 365 1.64 -4.60 -18.91
N ILE A 366 0.87 -4.22 -19.91
CA ILE A 366 0.65 -5.04 -21.11
C ILE A 366 1.95 -5.33 -21.87
N THR A 367 2.96 -4.46 -21.77
CA THR A 367 4.24 -4.64 -22.47
C THR A 367 5.11 -5.69 -21.80
N SER A 368 4.84 -5.97 -20.54
CA SER A 368 5.53 -6.98 -19.72
C SER A 368 4.62 -8.18 -19.39
N GLY A 369 3.70 -8.51 -20.30
CA GLY A 369 2.81 -9.65 -20.16
C GLY A 369 1.70 -9.47 -19.12
N GLY A 370 1.36 -8.22 -18.78
CA GLY A 370 0.20 -7.93 -17.93
C GLY A 370 -1.08 -8.55 -18.50
N ASN A 371 -1.85 -9.22 -17.65
CA ASN A 371 -3.02 -10.00 -18.06
C ASN A 371 -4.13 -9.90 -17.02
N MET A 372 -5.36 -9.59 -17.48
CA MET A 372 -6.51 -9.40 -16.61
C MET A 372 -7.00 -10.71 -15.99
N THR A 373 -7.02 -11.80 -16.77
CA THR A 373 -7.44 -13.13 -16.31
C THR A 373 -6.52 -13.62 -15.20
N GLU A 374 -5.21 -13.52 -15.42
CA GLU A 374 -4.22 -13.92 -14.41
C GLU A 374 -4.27 -13.02 -13.18
N TYR A 375 -4.53 -11.71 -13.37
CA TYR A 375 -4.71 -10.78 -12.26
C TYR A 375 -5.88 -11.17 -11.36
N PHE A 376 -7.03 -11.54 -11.92
CA PHE A 376 -8.18 -12.03 -11.15
C PHE A 376 -7.82 -13.32 -10.39
N LYS A 377 -7.22 -14.30 -11.04
CA LYS A 377 -6.79 -15.56 -10.39
C LYS A 377 -5.83 -15.29 -9.22
N SER A 378 -4.85 -14.42 -9.44
CA SER A 378 -3.88 -14.03 -8.40
C SER A 378 -4.54 -13.31 -7.23
N THR A 379 -5.55 -12.45 -7.50
CA THR A 379 -6.30 -11.77 -6.45
C THR A 379 -7.06 -12.78 -5.59
N TYR A 380 -7.76 -13.75 -6.18
CA TYR A 380 -8.45 -14.81 -5.44
C TYR A 380 -7.47 -15.68 -4.64
N LYS A 381 -6.32 -16.05 -5.22
CA LYS A 381 -5.27 -16.76 -4.50
C LYS A 381 -4.84 -16.00 -3.24
N PHE A 382 -4.64 -14.68 -3.32
CA PHE A 382 -4.31 -13.86 -2.16
C PHE A 382 -5.44 -13.84 -1.12
N MET A 383 -6.70 -13.81 -1.54
CA MET A 383 -7.85 -13.88 -0.63
C MET A 383 -7.94 -15.22 0.09
N GLU A 384 -7.65 -16.33 -0.59
CA GLU A 384 -7.64 -17.69 -0.02
C GLU A 384 -6.56 -17.86 1.05
N LEU A 385 -5.39 -17.20 0.90
CA LEU A 385 -4.35 -17.18 1.92
C LEU A 385 -4.81 -16.51 3.22
N SER A 386 -5.88 -15.72 3.18
CA SER A 386 -6.44 -14.99 4.33
C SER A 386 -5.38 -14.25 5.15
N PRO A 387 -4.53 -13.41 4.53
CA PRO A 387 -3.46 -12.73 5.25
C PRO A 387 -4.01 -11.77 6.29
N HIS A 388 -3.23 -11.51 7.34
CA HIS A 388 -3.56 -10.55 8.39
C HIS A 388 -3.23 -9.11 8.01
N ALA A 389 -2.25 -8.92 7.13
CA ALA A 389 -1.89 -7.64 6.56
C ALA A 389 -1.41 -7.81 5.11
N LEU A 390 -1.68 -6.83 4.25
CA LEU A 390 -1.02 -6.69 2.97
C LEU A 390 0.05 -5.62 3.06
N ILE A 391 1.23 -5.97 2.58
CA ILE A 391 2.39 -5.07 2.51
C ILE A 391 2.60 -4.73 1.03
N PRO A 392 2.06 -3.59 0.56
CA PRO A 392 2.28 -3.12 -0.80
C PRO A 392 3.66 -2.51 -0.92
N MET A 393 4.23 -2.53 -2.14
CA MET A 393 5.50 -1.85 -2.35
C MET A 393 5.35 -0.33 -2.45
N HIS A 394 4.12 0.17 -2.61
CA HIS A 394 3.81 1.60 -2.60
C HIS A 394 2.67 1.90 -1.63
N GLY A 395 2.92 2.81 -0.68
CA GLY A 395 1.93 3.22 0.32
C GLY A 395 2.02 2.45 1.63
N ARG A 396 1.02 2.65 2.48
CA ARG A 396 0.96 2.08 3.83
C ARG A 396 0.55 0.61 3.83
N VAL A 397 0.95 -0.09 4.87
CA VAL A 397 0.43 -1.45 5.16
C VAL A 397 -1.09 -1.40 5.24
N ASN A 398 -1.75 -2.34 4.59
CA ASN A 398 -3.19 -2.46 4.63
C ASN A 398 -3.63 -3.48 5.68
N LEU A 399 -4.44 -3.03 6.62
CA LEU A 399 -4.95 -3.83 7.75
C LEU A 399 -6.30 -4.51 7.45
N TRP A 400 -6.84 -4.30 6.25
CA TRP A 400 -8.11 -4.90 5.80
C TRP A 400 -7.91 -5.63 4.47
N PRO A 401 -7.14 -6.74 4.48
CA PRO A 401 -6.68 -7.43 3.28
C PRO A 401 -7.80 -7.86 2.35
N LYS A 402 -8.80 -8.56 2.88
CA LYS A 402 -9.92 -9.06 2.07
C LYS A 402 -10.77 -7.93 1.53
N HIS A 403 -11.03 -6.90 2.35
CA HIS A 403 -11.75 -5.71 1.88
C HIS A 403 -10.98 -5.02 0.74
N MET A 404 -9.67 -4.84 0.89
CA MET A 404 -8.84 -4.23 -0.16
C MET A 404 -8.88 -5.03 -1.46
N LEU A 405 -8.67 -6.34 -1.39
CA LEU A 405 -8.68 -7.23 -2.55
C LEU A 405 -10.05 -7.26 -3.25
N CYS A 406 -11.16 -7.32 -2.49
CA CYS A 406 -12.51 -7.16 -3.02
C CYS A 406 -12.70 -5.82 -3.73
N GLY A 407 -12.19 -4.73 -3.15
CA GLY A 407 -12.22 -3.39 -3.77
C GLY A 407 -11.50 -3.35 -5.11
N TYR A 408 -10.36 -4.02 -5.22
CA TYR A 408 -9.61 -4.15 -6.48
C TYR A 408 -10.40 -4.96 -7.53
N LEU A 409 -10.97 -6.11 -7.16
CA LEU A 409 -11.83 -6.90 -8.05
C LEU A 409 -13.03 -6.09 -8.55
N LYS A 410 -13.75 -5.45 -7.63
CA LYS A 410 -14.93 -4.63 -7.95
C LYS A 410 -14.58 -3.48 -8.89
N ASN A 411 -13.47 -2.77 -8.63
CA ASN A 411 -13.02 -1.69 -9.50
C ASN A 411 -12.71 -2.21 -10.91
N ARG A 412 -12.00 -3.34 -11.04
CA ARG A 412 -11.67 -3.95 -12.33
C ARG A 412 -12.93 -4.37 -13.09
N ARG A 413 -13.87 -5.06 -12.44
CA ARG A 413 -15.13 -5.49 -13.05
C ARG A 413 -16.00 -4.31 -13.46
N SER A 414 -16.08 -3.27 -12.63
CA SER A 414 -16.80 -2.05 -12.98
C SER A 414 -16.20 -1.37 -14.21
N ARG A 415 -14.87 -1.34 -14.33
CA ARG A 415 -14.20 -0.82 -15.53
C ARG A 415 -14.46 -1.68 -16.76
N GLU A 416 -14.40 -2.99 -16.62
CA GLU A 416 -14.71 -3.93 -17.70
C GLU A 416 -16.16 -3.77 -18.19
N ALA A 417 -17.12 -3.67 -17.27
CA ALA A 417 -18.52 -3.39 -17.61
C ALA A 417 -18.68 -2.05 -18.34
N SER A 418 -17.93 -1.01 -17.93
CA SER A 418 -17.94 0.29 -18.62
C SER A 418 -17.35 0.20 -20.03
N VAL A 419 -16.30 -0.61 -20.22
CA VAL A 419 -15.70 -0.88 -21.54
C VAL A 419 -16.71 -1.61 -22.43
N LEU A 420 -17.35 -2.66 -21.93
CA LEU A 420 -18.39 -3.40 -22.68
C LEU A 420 -19.53 -2.48 -23.09
N LYS A 421 -20.06 -1.67 -22.18
CA LYS A 421 -21.11 -0.70 -22.45
C LYS A 421 -20.71 0.32 -23.53
N ALA A 422 -19.47 0.80 -23.51
CA ALA A 422 -18.97 1.71 -24.55
C ALA A 422 -18.95 1.02 -25.92
N ILE A 423 -18.55 -0.25 -25.99
CA ILE A 423 -18.56 -1.06 -27.22
C ILE A 423 -19.98 -1.28 -27.71
N GLU A 424 -20.91 -1.66 -26.86
CA GLU A 424 -22.35 -1.83 -27.18
C GLU A 424 -22.96 -0.53 -27.71
N ASN A 425 -22.50 0.62 -27.23
CA ASN A 425 -22.89 1.95 -27.71
C ASN A 425 -22.16 2.37 -29.03
N GLY A 426 -21.43 1.46 -29.65
CA GLY A 426 -20.83 1.68 -30.99
C GLY A 426 -19.37 2.14 -30.99
N ALA A 427 -18.67 2.19 -29.82
CA ALA A 427 -17.25 2.49 -29.81
C ALA A 427 -16.45 1.33 -30.43
N GLN A 428 -15.65 1.62 -31.47
CA GLN A 428 -14.91 0.61 -32.23
C GLN A 428 -13.39 0.74 -32.10
N THR A 429 -12.88 1.87 -31.62
CA THR A 429 -11.44 2.12 -31.51
C THR A 429 -11.02 2.28 -30.06
N LEU A 430 -9.74 2.02 -29.75
CA LEU A 430 -9.20 2.24 -28.42
C LEU A 430 -9.46 3.67 -27.92
N PHE A 431 -9.29 4.67 -28.81
CA PHE A 431 -9.53 6.06 -28.44
C PHE A 431 -10.99 6.32 -28.08
N ASP A 432 -11.95 5.79 -28.84
CA ASP A 432 -13.37 6.01 -28.58
C ASP A 432 -13.80 5.37 -27.25
N ILE A 433 -13.29 4.16 -26.95
CA ILE A 433 -13.56 3.48 -25.68
C ILE A 433 -12.94 4.25 -24.52
N VAL A 434 -11.65 4.64 -24.61
CA VAL A 434 -11.00 5.44 -23.56
C VAL A 434 -11.72 6.77 -23.33
N ALA A 435 -12.12 7.46 -24.41
CA ALA A 435 -12.83 8.74 -24.31
C ALA A 435 -14.20 8.61 -23.64
N ASN A 436 -14.89 7.47 -23.80
CA ASN A 436 -16.14 7.18 -23.11
C ASN A 436 -15.93 6.80 -21.65
N VAL A 437 -15.06 5.83 -21.37
CA VAL A 437 -14.87 5.24 -20.03
C VAL A 437 -14.15 6.18 -19.08
N TYR A 438 -13.26 7.04 -19.60
CA TYR A 438 -12.42 7.97 -18.83
C TYR A 438 -12.70 9.43 -19.16
N ALA A 439 -13.94 9.77 -19.54
CA ALA A 439 -14.35 11.12 -19.93
C ALA A 439 -14.03 12.16 -18.83
N GLU A 440 -14.28 11.82 -17.57
CA GLU A 440 -14.07 12.67 -16.39
C GLU A 440 -12.64 12.65 -15.84
N VAL A 441 -11.75 11.81 -16.41
CA VAL A 441 -10.37 11.65 -15.96
C VAL A 441 -9.46 12.57 -16.76
N ASP A 442 -8.47 13.20 -16.09
CA ASP A 442 -7.47 14.03 -16.78
C ASP A 442 -6.83 13.26 -17.94
N ARG A 443 -6.78 13.91 -19.10
CA ARG A 443 -6.30 13.27 -20.35
C ARG A 443 -4.83 12.86 -20.31
N SER A 444 -4.03 13.38 -19.38
CA SER A 444 -2.67 12.89 -19.14
C SER A 444 -2.65 11.43 -18.66
N LEU A 445 -3.73 10.96 -18.02
CA LEU A 445 -3.87 9.60 -17.52
C LEU A 445 -4.48 8.63 -18.55
N TRP A 446 -4.85 9.10 -19.75
CA TRP A 446 -5.44 8.23 -20.77
C TRP A 446 -4.45 7.22 -21.37
N ILE A 447 -3.15 7.51 -21.34
CA ILE A 447 -2.13 6.55 -21.80
C ILE A 447 -2.11 5.30 -20.89
N PRO A 448 -1.90 5.39 -19.56
CA PRO A 448 -1.99 4.21 -18.70
C PRO A 448 -3.39 3.60 -18.68
N ALA A 449 -4.46 4.41 -18.81
CA ALA A 449 -5.81 3.91 -18.92
C ALA A 449 -6.04 3.07 -20.20
N SER A 450 -5.37 3.40 -21.30
CA SER A 450 -5.47 2.65 -22.56
C SER A 450 -5.01 1.19 -22.43
N SER A 451 -3.99 0.92 -21.62
CA SER A 451 -3.54 -0.45 -21.30
C SER A 451 -4.63 -1.24 -20.58
N ASN A 452 -5.29 -0.63 -19.59
CA ASN A 452 -6.40 -1.28 -18.90
C ASN A 452 -7.60 -1.57 -19.84
N VAL A 453 -7.91 -0.65 -20.78
CA VAL A 453 -8.98 -0.88 -21.78
C VAL A 453 -8.61 -2.04 -22.71
N ARG A 454 -7.35 -2.12 -23.17
CA ARG A 454 -6.90 -3.22 -24.02
C ARG A 454 -7.05 -4.56 -23.31
N LEU A 455 -6.57 -4.65 -22.07
CA LEU A 455 -6.67 -5.87 -21.26
C LEU A 455 -8.12 -6.26 -20.94
N ALA A 456 -9.00 -5.26 -20.74
CA ALA A 456 -10.42 -5.52 -20.54
C ALA A 456 -11.08 -6.06 -21.83
N VAL A 457 -10.73 -5.52 -23.01
CA VAL A 457 -11.22 -6.03 -24.30
C VAL A 457 -10.74 -7.46 -24.56
N ASP A 458 -9.46 -7.75 -24.29
CA ASP A 458 -8.89 -9.09 -24.44
C ASP A 458 -9.59 -10.09 -23.50
N HIS A 459 -9.81 -9.73 -22.24
CA HIS A 459 -10.52 -10.56 -21.26
C HIS A 459 -12.00 -10.78 -21.64
N LEU A 460 -12.71 -9.74 -22.11
CA LEU A 460 -14.09 -9.87 -22.62
C LEU A 460 -14.15 -10.78 -23.86
N ALA A 461 -13.14 -10.73 -24.73
CA ALA A 461 -13.02 -11.62 -25.89
C ALA A 461 -12.84 -13.08 -25.47
N GLU A 462 -11.96 -13.37 -24.50
CA GLU A 462 -11.75 -14.70 -23.91
C GLU A 462 -13.05 -15.26 -23.32
N GLN A 463 -13.84 -14.39 -22.64
CA GLN A 463 -15.15 -14.74 -22.08
C GLN A 463 -16.28 -14.83 -23.11
N LYS A 464 -16.03 -14.51 -24.39
CA LYS A 464 -17.04 -14.45 -25.46
C LYS A 464 -18.20 -13.47 -25.15
N LYS A 465 -17.91 -12.40 -24.41
CA LYS A 465 -18.90 -11.38 -24.02
C LYS A 465 -18.99 -10.21 -25.01
N LEU A 466 -18.07 -10.10 -25.95
CA LEU A 466 -18.11 -9.00 -26.95
C LEU A 466 -19.26 -9.16 -27.94
N PRO A 467 -19.92 -8.04 -28.34
CA PRO A 467 -20.93 -8.06 -29.42
C PRO A 467 -20.35 -8.63 -30.72
N LYS A 468 -21.18 -9.32 -31.49
CA LYS A 468 -20.77 -9.95 -32.77
C LYS A 468 -20.24 -8.96 -33.79
N GLU A 469 -20.72 -7.72 -33.72
CA GLU A 469 -20.34 -6.62 -34.60
C GLU A 469 -18.98 -6.00 -34.25
N PHE A 470 -18.45 -6.29 -33.06
CA PHE A 470 -17.15 -5.78 -32.62
C PHE A 470 -16.02 -6.70 -33.09
N SER A 471 -15.10 -6.16 -33.84
CA SER A 471 -13.93 -6.90 -34.32
C SER A 471 -12.69 -6.61 -33.49
N VAL A 472 -12.25 -7.58 -32.71
CA VAL A 472 -11.01 -7.49 -31.94
C VAL A 472 -9.80 -7.18 -32.82
N GLN A 473 -9.72 -7.78 -34.01
CA GLN A 473 -8.62 -7.54 -34.96
C GLN A 473 -8.59 -6.09 -35.47
N LYS A 474 -9.75 -5.49 -35.75
CA LYS A 474 -9.85 -4.08 -36.15
C LYS A 474 -9.48 -3.18 -34.96
N PHE A 475 -9.99 -3.49 -33.77
CA PHE A 475 -9.67 -2.78 -32.54
C PHE A 475 -8.16 -2.76 -32.27
N GLN A 476 -7.48 -3.91 -32.33
CA GLN A 476 -6.03 -4.03 -32.11
C GLN A 476 -5.21 -3.14 -33.05
N LYS A 477 -5.61 -2.96 -34.29
CA LYS A 477 -4.98 -2.02 -35.24
C LYS A 477 -5.05 -0.56 -34.80
N THR A 478 -6.00 -0.21 -33.93
CA THR A 478 -6.16 1.17 -33.40
C THR A 478 -5.33 1.42 -32.15
N CYS A 479 -4.69 0.38 -31.55
CA CYS A 479 -4.01 0.47 -30.28
C CYS A 479 -2.59 1.09 -30.32
N GLY A 480 -2.09 1.35 -31.52
CA GLY A 480 -0.74 1.92 -31.70
C GLY A 480 -0.76 3.44 -31.98
N LEU A 481 -0.09 3.81 -33.07
CA LEU A 481 0.08 5.21 -33.48
C LEU A 481 -1.26 5.97 -33.64
N GLN A 482 -2.30 5.29 -34.09
CA GLN A 482 -3.62 5.91 -34.25
C GLN A 482 -4.19 6.43 -32.92
N PHE A 483 -4.07 5.66 -31.85
CA PHE A 483 -4.47 6.10 -30.52
C PHE A 483 -3.63 7.31 -30.06
N ILE A 484 -2.31 7.24 -30.20
CA ILE A 484 -1.38 8.29 -29.75
C ILE A 484 -1.68 9.62 -30.46
N LEU A 485 -1.88 9.61 -31.78
CA LEU A 485 -2.17 10.84 -32.54
C LEU A 485 -3.50 11.47 -32.10
N ARG A 486 -4.56 10.67 -31.93
CA ARG A 486 -5.85 11.17 -31.45
C ARG A 486 -5.77 11.67 -30.00
N TRP A 487 -5.03 10.97 -29.15
CA TRP A 487 -4.80 11.38 -27.77
C TRP A 487 -4.04 12.72 -27.68
N ILE A 488 -2.95 12.91 -28.45
CA ILE A 488 -2.21 14.20 -28.50
C ILE A 488 -3.17 15.32 -28.87
N GLY A 489 -3.99 15.16 -29.92
CA GLY A 489 -4.98 16.16 -30.32
C GLY A 489 -5.94 16.51 -29.18
N ALA A 490 -6.54 15.49 -28.55
CA ALA A 490 -7.44 15.68 -27.43
C ALA A 490 -6.77 16.33 -26.19
N TYR A 491 -5.54 15.93 -25.88
CA TYR A 491 -4.74 16.50 -24.79
C TYR A 491 -4.44 17.98 -25.00
N LEU A 492 -3.96 18.35 -26.20
CA LEU A 492 -3.68 19.75 -26.55
C LEU A 492 -4.94 20.62 -26.45
N VAL A 493 -6.08 20.15 -27.00
CA VAL A 493 -7.36 20.87 -26.91
C VAL A 493 -7.74 21.12 -25.45
N SER A 494 -7.63 20.12 -24.58
CA SER A 494 -7.94 20.28 -23.15
C SER A 494 -7.05 21.31 -22.45
N ARG A 495 -5.75 21.31 -22.77
CA ARG A 495 -4.79 22.28 -22.23
C ARG A 495 -5.06 23.71 -22.71
N PHE A 496 -5.45 23.87 -23.98
CA PHE A 496 -5.89 25.16 -24.49
C PHE A 496 -7.17 25.64 -23.81
N GLN A 497 -8.19 24.79 -23.67
CA GLN A 497 -9.43 25.14 -23.00
C GLN A 497 -9.19 25.55 -21.53
N SER A 498 -8.33 24.84 -20.78
CA SER A 498 -8.01 25.16 -19.39
C SER A 498 -7.23 26.48 -19.23
N LYS A 499 -6.37 26.83 -20.20
CA LYS A 499 -5.67 28.14 -20.23
C LYS A 499 -6.62 29.27 -20.61
N CYS A 500 -7.53 29.04 -21.54
CA CYS A 500 -8.50 30.04 -21.99
C CYS A 500 -9.60 30.33 -20.97
N GLN A 501 -9.97 29.37 -20.11
CA GLN A 501 -10.89 29.65 -19.00
C GLN A 501 -10.32 30.63 -17.97
N LYS A 502 -8.99 30.76 -17.90
CA LYS A 502 -8.29 31.70 -17.00
C LYS A 502 -8.06 33.09 -17.61
N SER A 503 -8.36 33.29 -18.89
CA SER A 503 -8.17 34.57 -19.60
C SER A 503 -9.44 35.01 -20.30
N SER A 504 -9.95 36.21 -19.96
CA SER A 504 -11.16 36.79 -20.56
C SER A 504 -11.06 37.01 -22.08
N VAL A 505 -9.87 37.22 -22.61
CA VAL A 505 -9.62 37.44 -24.05
C VAL A 505 -9.75 36.13 -24.85
N CYS A 506 -9.39 34.99 -24.27
CA CYS A 506 -9.51 33.70 -24.96
C CYS A 506 -10.94 33.18 -25.06
N LYS A 507 -11.86 33.59 -24.17
CA LYS A 507 -13.28 33.20 -24.25
C LYS A 507 -13.95 33.68 -25.52
N LEU A 508 -13.56 34.85 -26.04
CA LEU A 508 -14.06 35.39 -27.30
C LEU A 508 -13.52 34.66 -28.53
N LEU A 509 -12.29 34.15 -28.51
CA LEU A 509 -11.68 33.42 -29.63
C LEU A 509 -12.25 32.00 -29.78
N ILE A 510 -12.63 31.33 -28.67
CA ILE A 510 -13.25 29.99 -28.74
C ILE A 510 -14.68 30.06 -29.27
N ALA A 511 -15.43 31.09 -28.91
CA ALA A 511 -16.78 31.30 -29.47
C ALA A 511 -16.78 31.51 -30.98
N GLY A 512 -15.67 32.06 -31.53
CA GLY A 512 -15.50 32.26 -32.99
C GLY A 512 -14.89 31.08 -33.75
N ALA A 513 -14.04 30.25 -33.07
CA ALA A 513 -13.30 29.16 -33.75
C ALA A 513 -14.02 27.81 -33.75
N LEU A 514 -14.92 27.54 -32.80
CA LEU A 514 -15.67 26.30 -32.73
C LEU A 514 -16.58 26.04 -33.96
N PRO A 515 -17.24 27.04 -34.57
CA PRO A 515 -18.00 26.83 -35.81
C PRO A 515 -17.11 26.43 -37.01
N VAL A 516 -15.86 26.96 -37.08
CA VAL A 516 -14.96 26.75 -38.24
C VAL A 516 -14.29 25.36 -38.16
N ALA A 517 -13.92 24.89 -36.99
CA ALA A 517 -13.35 23.54 -36.81
C ALA A 517 -14.42 22.43 -36.98
N GLY A 518 -15.65 22.67 -36.51
CA GLY A 518 -16.79 21.77 -36.71
C GLY A 518 -17.18 21.67 -38.19
N PHE A 519 -17.14 22.75 -38.96
CA PHE A 519 -17.41 22.74 -40.39
C PHE A 519 -16.34 22.03 -41.22
N GLY A 520 -15.04 22.18 -40.85
CA GLY A 520 -13.93 21.51 -41.54
C GLY A 520 -13.97 19.99 -41.40
N VAL A 521 -14.33 19.47 -40.21
CA VAL A 521 -14.45 18.03 -39.97
C VAL A 521 -15.73 17.48 -40.62
N PHE A 522 -16.85 18.21 -40.62
CA PHE A 522 -18.08 17.82 -41.28
C PHE A 522 -17.95 17.81 -42.81
N TYR A 523 -17.21 18.75 -43.39
CA TYR A 523 -16.97 18.81 -44.83
C TYR A 523 -16.02 17.69 -45.32
N SER A 524 -15.03 17.33 -44.54
CA SER A 524 -14.11 16.21 -44.82
C SER A 524 -14.80 14.83 -44.73
N VAL A 525 -15.77 14.68 -43.83
CA VAL A 525 -16.54 13.43 -43.68
C VAL A 525 -17.62 13.31 -44.79
N LYS A 526 -18.27 14.43 -45.16
CA LYS A 526 -19.31 14.42 -46.21
C LYS A 526 -18.74 14.15 -47.60
N ASN A 527 -17.55 14.62 -47.91
CA ASN A 527 -16.90 14.38 -49.23
C ASN A 527 -16.33 12.96 -49.39
N LYS A 528 -16.17 12.16 -48.30
CA LYS A 528 -15.82 10.73 -48.40
C LYS A 528 -17.01 9.79 -48.58
N PHE A 529 -18.26 10.30 -48.41
CA PHE A 529 -19.49 9.50 -48.59
C PHE A 529 -20.23 9.77 -49.91
N VAL A 530 -19.74 10.71 -50.73
CA VAL A 530 -20.38 11.05 -52.04
C VAL A 530 -19.54 10.55 -53.22
N SER A 531 -18.38 9.92 -52.98
CA SER A 531 -17.60 9.29 -54.06
C SER A 531 -17.41 7.80 -53.80
N LYS A 532 -18.53 7.07 -53.78
CA LYS A 532 -18.60 5.66 -54.17
C LYS A 532 -20.03 5.33 -54.55
#